data_a5e764d39d3d20e3328ae281635142ca
#
_entry.id   a5e764d39d3d20e3328ae281635142ca
#
_cell.length_a   1.000
_cell.length_b   1.000
_cell.length_c   1.000
_cell.angle_alpha   90.00
_cell.angle_beta   90.00
_cell.angle_gamma   90.00
#
_symmetry.space_group_name_H-M   'P 1'
#
loop_
_entity.id
_entity.type
_entity.pdbx_description
1 polymer ?
#
loop_
_entity_poly.entity_id
_entity_poly.type
_entity_poly.pdbx_seq_one_letter_code
_entity_poly.pdbx_strand_id
1 'polypeptide(L)'
;MSAYRHDYHIHTSFSMDSESRMEAACETAIARGIDEIAFTDHLDFGPCDSSGAFPTDRYVAAIGRCRERYQRRLRVRTGIEVGEPHIFPRQAADVIARGDFDVVLGSVHYAEDMQAAWLEDFFDQPLRDAYEAYFSQVVDLAKEGDFDILGHVDLVKRDARKFGKAYDGPGPYGDMIRAALKAVVERGKGIELNTSPLRRGQPEPCPSLEILRWYRELGGETLTLGSDAHLAEAVGSHLEVAVEMARAAGFTRLATFAHREVNWKGI
;
A
#
# COMPACT_ATOMS: atom_id res chain seq x y z
N MET A 1 1.18 -26.30 -7.28
CA MET A 1 0.31 -25.21 -6.83
C MET A 1 0.79 -23.96 -7.54
N SER A 2 -0.12 -23.21 -8.18
CA SER A 2 0.27 -21.92 -8.80
C SER A 2 0.71 -20.99 -7.68
N ALA A 3 1.97 -20.54 -7.67
CA ALA A 3 2.42 -19.54 -6.74
C ALA A 3 1.63 -18.24 -6.98
N TYR A 4 1.21 -17.54 -5.93
CA TYR A 4 0.66 -16.19 -6.06
C TYR A 4 1.71 -15.28 -6.70
N ARG A 5 1.32 -14.59 -7.79
CA ARG A 5 2.24 -13.80 -8.62
C ARG A 5 1.59 -12.48 -9.00
N HIS A 6 1.20 -11.70 -7.99
CA HIS A 6 0.54 -10.42 -8.19
C HIS A 6 1.20 -9.36 -7.32
N ASP A 7 1.38 -8.16 -7.87
CA ASP A 7 1.96 -7.00 -7.18
C ASP A 7 0.98 -5.83 -7.30
N TYR A 8 0.41 -5.42 -6.17
CA TYR A 8 -0.67 -4.45 -6.11
C TYR A 8 -0.22 -3.07 -5.59
N HIS A 9 1.12 -2.81 -5.58
CA HIS A 9 1.64 -1.52 -5.15
C HIS A 9 2.90 -1.17 -5.94
N ILE A 10 2.74 -0.36 -7.00
CA ILE A 10 3.82 0.01 -7.93
C ILE A 10 3.65 1.47 -8.34
N HIS A 11 4.74 2.24 -8.20
CA HIS A 11 4.83 3.63 -8.61
C HIS A 11 5.57 3.80 -9.92
N THR A 12 5.23 4.87 -10.64
CA THR A 12 5.81 5.22 -11.91
C THR A 12 6.12 6.72 -11.97
N SER A 13 6.54 7.21 -13.12
CA SER A 13 6.77 8.65 -13.33
C SER A 13 5.52 9.54 -13.20
N PHE A 14 4.39 8.99 -12.78
CA PHE A 14 3.22 9.74 -12.35
C PHE A 14 3.25 10.07 -10.85
N SER A 15 4.07 9.38 -10.06
CA SER A 15 4.42 9.72 -8.68
C SER A 15 5.60 10.69 -8.67
N MET A 16 5.62 11.63 -7.73
CA MET A 16 6.66 12.66 -7.63
C MET A 16 8.05 12.12 -7.26
N ASP A 17 8.11 10.96 -6.67
CA ASP A 17 9.31 10.28 -6.14
C ASP A 17 9.73 9.04 -6.96
N SER A 18 9.18 8.88 -8.17
CA SER A 18 9.54 7.82 -9.10
C SER A 18 9.79 8.35 -10.52
N GLU A 19 10.87 7.89 -11.13
CA GLU A 19 11.16 8.12 -12.56
C GLU A 19 10.88 6.86 -13.40
N SER A 20 10.30 5.83 -12.81
CA SER A 20 10.08 4.53 -13.44
C SER A 20 9.04 4.63 -14.55
N ARG A 21 9.36 4.11 -15.73
CA ARG A 21 8.39 4.04 -16.83
C ARG A 21 7.46 2.84 -16.64
N MET A 22 6.17 3.00 -16.91
CA MET A 22 5.19 1.91 -16.82
C MET A 22 5.58 0.68 -17.65
N GLU A 23 6.11 0.91 -18.86
CA GLU A 23 6.54 -0.19 -19.72
C GLU A 23 7.71 -0.98 -19.11
N ALA A 24 8.67 -0.30 -18.47
CA ALA A 24 9.80 -0.97 -17.82
C ALA A 24 9.32 -1.81 -16.62
N ALA A 25 8.37 -1.30 -15.84
CA ALA A 25 7.73 -2.05 -14.76
C ALA A 25 6.99 -3.30 -15.28
N CYS A 26 6.23 -3.16 -16.38
CA CYS A 26 5.57 -4.31 -17.03
C CYS A 26 6.59 -5.36 -17.51
N GLU A 27 7.69 -4.92 -18.12
CA GLU A 27 8.74 -5.83 -18.63
C GLU A 27 9.43 -6.58 -17.48
N THR A 28 9.70 -5.90 -16.37
CA THR A 28 10.23 -6.53 -15.16
C THR A 28 9.25 -7.54 -14.56
N ALA A 29 7.96 -7.17 -14.46
CA ALA A 29 6.92 -8.07 -13.97
C ALA A 29 6.87 -9.36 -14.80
N ILE A 30 6.88 -9.23 -16.13
CA ILE A 30 6.90 -10.37 -17.06
C ILE A 30 8.16 -11.22 -16.88
N ALA A 31 9.34 -10.59 -16.78
CA ALA A 31 10.61 -11.30 -16.60
C ALA A 31 10.66 -12.09 -15.28
N ARG A 32 9.96 -11.61 -14.25
CA ARG A 32 9.81 -12.28 -12.95
C ARG A 32 8.66 -13.28 -12.90
N GLY A 33 7.91 -13.44 -13.99
CA GLY A 33 6.76 -14.35 -14.06
C GLY A 33 5.57 -13.90 -13.22
N ILE A 34 5.40 -12.61 -13.03
CA ILE A 34 4.23 -12.01 -12.39
C ILE A 34 3.08 -12.02 -13.39
N ASP A 35 1.90 -12.44 -12.96
CA ASP A 35 0.72 -12.62 -13.83
C ASP A 35 -0.18 -11.37 -13.84
N GLU A 36 -0.14 -10.56 -12.77
CA GLU A 36 -0.99 -9.36 -12.62
C GLU A 36 -0.28 -8.30 -11.76
N ILE A 37 -0.38 -7.05 -12.20
CA ILE A 37 0.11 -5.89 -11.45
C ILE A 37 -0.96 -4.81 -11.38
N ALA A 38 -0.92 -3.98 -10.33
CA ALA A 38 -1.62 -2.72 -10.26
C ALA A 38 -0.62 -1.56 -10.17
N PHE A 39 -0.75 -0.58 -11.05
CA PHE A 39 -0.10 0.71 -10.84
C PHE A 39 -0.92 1.51 -9.83
N THR A 40 -0.25 2.07 -8.83
CA THR A 40 -0.87 2.75 -7.70
C THR A 40 -0.08 4.02 -7.37
N ASP A 41 0.11 4.86 -8.39
CA ASP A 41 0.85 6.11 -8.23
C ASP A 41 0.19 7.02 -7.17
N HIS A 42 1.02 7.83 -6.53
CA HIS A 42 0.63 8.72 -5.44
C HIS A 42 -0.42 9.77 -5.85
N LEU A 43 -1.42 9.91 -5.01
CA LEU A 43 -2.33 11.04 -4.93
C LEU A 43 -2.27 11.60 -3.50
N ASP A 44 -1.34 12.47 -3.25
CA ASP A 44 -1.14 13.10 -1.96
C ASP A 44 -1.53 14.58 -1.99
N PHE A 45 -1.94 15.12 -0.85
CA PHE A 45 -2.43 16.49 -0.70
C PHE A 45 -1.65 17.24 0.39
N GLY A 46 -0.56 16.67 0.85
CA GLY A 46 0.23 17.20 1.95
C GLY A 46 1.13 18.38 1.58
N PRO A 47 1.73 19.03 2.57
CA PRO A 47 2.58 20.21 2.36
C PRO A 47 3.82 19.97 1.49
N CYS A 48 4.32 18.72 1.45
CA CYS A 48 5.45 18.34 0.60
C CYS A 48 5.04 18.01 -0.84
N ASP A 49 3.74 17.94 -1.11
CA ASP A 49 3.22 17.57 -2.42
C ASP A 49 3.01 18.83 -3.27
N SER A 50 3.96 19.09 -4.14
CA SER A 50 3.89 20.22 -5.07
C SER A 50 3.01 19.92 -6.30
N SER A 51 2.38 18.77 -6.33
CA SER A 51 1.59 18.33 -7.47
C SER A 51 0.32 19.16 -7.57
N GLY A 52 0.16 19.84 -8.67
CA GLY A 52 -1.14 20.27 -9.14
C GLY A 52 -2.10 19.07 -9.21
N ALA A 53 -3.27 19.24 -9.79
CA ALA A 53 -4.25 18.16 -9.93
C ALA A 53 -3.63 16.90 -10.55
N PHE A 54 -3.82 15.73 -9.92
CA PHE A 54 -3.38 14.45 -10.46
C PHE A 54 -3.86 14.27 -11.90
N PRO A 55 -3.00 13.93 -12.86
CA PRO A 55 -3.33 13.91 -14.28
C PRO A 55 -4.10 12.63 -14.66
N THR A 56 -5.28 12.42 -14.07
CA THR A 56 -6.08 11.18 -14.12
C THR A 56 -6.25 10.63 -15.52
N ASP A 57 -6.68 11.48 -16.49
CA ASP A 57 -6.93 11.03 -17.86
C ASP A 57 -5.65 10.52 -18.55
N ARG A 58 -4.54 11.21 -18.33
CA ARG A 58 -3.22 10.80 -18.87
C ARG A 58 -2.72 9.52 -18.24
N TYR A 59 -2.94 9.36 -16.93
CA TYR A 59 -2.59 8.19 -16.15
C TYR A 59 -3.34 6.96 -16.64
N VAL A 60 -4.67 7.03 -16.66
CA VAL A 60 -5.54 5.93 -17.12
C VAL A 60 -5.24 5.56 -18.57
N ALA A 61 -5.03 6.56 -19.43
CA ALA A 61 -4.65 6.31 -20.83
C ALA A 61 -3.27 5.61 -20.95
N ALA A 62 -2.30 5.95 -20.09
CA ALA A 62 -1.00 5.29 -20.08
C ALA A 62 -1.11 3.83 -19.65
N ILE A 63 -1.88 3.54 -18.60
CA ILE A 63 -2.18 2.18 -18.16
C ILE A 63 -2.90 1.39 -19.26
N GLY A 64 -3.87 2.02 -19.94
CA GLY A 64 -4.58 1.42 -21.08
C GLY A 64 -3.64 0.96 -22.20
N ARG A 65 -2.63 1.78 -22.54
CA ARG A 65 -1.59 1.38 -23.51
C ARG A 65 -0.75 0.19 -23.05
N CYS A 66 -0.38 0.15 -21.77
CA CYS A 66 0.33 -1.00 -21.18
C CYS A 66 -0.57 -2.25 -21.18
N ARG A 67 -1.84 -2.10 -20.80
CA ARG A 67 -2.83 -3.19 -20.82
C ARG A 67 -2.96 -3.80 -22.21
N GLU A 68 -3.10 -2.99 -23.26
CA GLU A 68 -3.18 -3.46 -24.64
C GLU A 68 -1.88 -4.14 -25.10
N ARG A 69 -0.72 -3.50 -24.84
CA ARG A 69 0.59 -4.00 -25.29
C ARG A 69 0.96 -5.34 -24.67
N TYR A 70 0.64 -5.55 -23.38
CA TYR A 70 1.09 -6.73 -22.63
C TYR A 70 -0.01 -7.76 -22.34
N GLN A 71 -1.25 -7.57 -22.81
CA GLN A 71 -2.45 -8.37 -22.50
C GLN A 71 -2.31 -9.89 -22.57
N ARG A 72 -1.37 -10.41 -23.38
CA ARG A 72 -1.11 -11.84 -23.53
C ARG A 72 -0.17 -12.42 -22.46
N ARG A 73 0.53 -11.57 -21.71
CA ARG A 73 1.58 -11.97 -20.80
C ARG A 73 1.43 -11.41 -19.38
N LEU A 74 0.71 -10.32 -19.26
CA LEU A 74 0.56 -9.59 -18.00
C LEU A 74 -0.81 -8.94 -17.95
N ARG A 75 -1.51 -9.10 -16.84
CA ARG A 75 -2.72 -8.34 -16.56
C ARG A 75 -2.32 -7.05 -15.81
N VAL A 76 -2.70 -5.91 -16.35
CA VAL A 76 -2.40 -4.60 -15.78
C VAL A 76 -3.69 -3.98 -15.23
N ARG A 77 -3.70 -3.63 -13.94
CA ARG A 77 -4.81 -2.99 -13.23
C ARG A 77 -4.57 -1.49 -13.09
N THR A 78 -5.66 -0.75 -13.09
CA THR A 78 -5.66 0.68 -12.78
C THR A 78 -5.88 0.83 -11.29
N GLY A 79 -4.85 1.21 -10.56
CA GLY A 79 -4.95 1.52 -9.15
C GLY A 79 -4.52 2.96 -8.87
N ILE A 80 -4.63 3.37 -7.63
CA ILE A 80 -4.14 4.64 -7.11
C ILE A 80 -3.85 4.48 -5.63
N GLU A 81 -2.77 5.10 -5.14
CA GLU A 81 -2.53 5.24 -3.71
C GLU A 81 -2.88 6.66 -3.28
N VAL A 82 -3.86 6.76 -2.39
CA VAL A 82 -4.36 8.05 -1.87
C VAL A 82 -3.85 8.27 -0.47
N GLY A 83 -3.03 9.28 -0.29
CA GLY A 83 -2.61 9.75 1.03
C GLY A 83 -3.75 10.50 1.74
N GLU A 84 -3.97 10.14 2.98
CA GLU A 84 -4.92 10.79 3.89
C GLU A 84 -6.33 11.05 3.30
N PRO A 85 -7.02 10.08 2.67
CA PRO A 85 -8.35 10.32 2.09
C PRO A 85 -9.41 10.68 3.15
N HIS A 86 -9.15 10.44 4.42
CA HIS A 86 -10.01 10.86 5.54
C HIS A 86 -9.88 12.35 5.85
N ILE A 87 -8.72 12.97 5.58
CA ILE A 87 -8.48 14.41 5.73
C ILE A 87 -8.95 15.16 4.48
N PHE A 88 -8.75 14.57 3.30
CA PHE A 88 -9.06 15.19 2.00
C PHE A 88 -10.17 14.45 1.23
N PRO A 89 -11.34 14.14 1.84
CA PRO A 89 -12.31 13.23 1.25
C PRO A 89 -12.93 13.74 -0.06
N ARG A 90 -13.08 15.04 -0.22
CA ARG A 90 -13.65 15.62 -1.46
C ARG A 90 -12.65 15.56 -2.61
N GLN A 91 -11.41 15.95 -2.36
CA GLN A 91 -10.35 15.94 -3.38
C GLN A 91 -10.06 14.50 -3.83
N ALA A 92 -9.99 13.55 -2.90
CA ALA A 92 -9.83 12.14 -3.20
C ALA A 92 -11.00 11.61 -4.05
N ALA A 93 -12.23 11.85 -3.63
CA ALA A 93 -13.44 11.42 -4.35
C ALA A 93 -13.51 11.97 -5.78
N ASP A 94 -13.13 13.24 -6.00
CA ASP A 94 -13.11 13.86 -7.32
C ASP A 94 -12.15 13.16 -8.30
N VAL A 95 -11.02 12.66 -7.83
CA VAL A 95 -10.05 11.91 -8.66
C VAL A 95 -10.53 10.48 -8.85
N ILE A 96 -10.95 9.81 -7.78
CA ILE A 96 -11.43 8.43 -7.81
C ILE A 96 -12.62 8.28 -8.78
N ALA A 97 -13.57 9.22 -8.77
CA ALA A 97 -14.73 9.18 -9.65
C ALA A 97 -14.39 9.32 -11.14
N ARG A 98 -13.23 9.92 -11.48
CA ARG A 98 -12.80 10.10 -12.88
C ARG A 98 -11.96 8.95 -13.42
N GLY A 99 -11.37 8.14 -12.53
CA GLY A 99 -10.28 7.24 -12.92
C GLY A 99 -10.68 5.83 -13.31
N ASP A 100 -11.94 5.39 -13.12
CA ASP A 100 -12.37 3.98 -13.29
C ASP A 100 -11.34 3.00 -12.72
N PHE A 101 -11.01 3.19 -11.44
CA PHE A 101 -9.97 2.42 -10.77
C PHE A 101 -10.41 1.00 -10.47
N ASP A 102 -9.53 0.03 -10.67
CA ASP A 102 -9.70 -1.36 -10.26
C ASP A 102 -9.50 -1.51 -8.74
N VAL A 103 -8.62 -0.69 -8.13
CA VAL A 103 -8.28 -0.71 -6.70
C VAL A 103 -7.83 0.68 -6.22
N VAL A 104 -8.23 1.03 -5.00
CA VAL A 104 -7.80 2.23 -4.29
C VAL A 104 -7.09 1.82 -3.00
N LEU A 105 -5.80 2.16 -2.87
CA LEU A 105 -5.08 2.07 -1.62
C LEU A 105 -5.29 3.37 -0.85
N GLY A 106 -5.52 3.26 0.46
CA GLY A 106 -5.52 4.40 1.37
C GLY A 106 -4.32 4.31 2.30
N SER A 107 -3.51 5.36 2.36
CA SER A 107 -2.23 5.34 3.08
C SER A 107 -2.10 6.52 4.03
N VAL A 108 -1.29 6.35 5.07
CA VAL A 108 -0.86 7.42 5.96
C VAL A 108 0.59 7.74 5.65
N HIS A 109 0.79 8.95 5.11
CA HIS A 109 2.10 9.53 4.86
C HIS A 109 2.37 10.70 5.81
N TYR A 110 1.33 11.39 6.24
CA TYR A 110 1.39 12.50 7.18
C TYR A 110 0.73 12.12 8.51
N ALA A 111 1.40 12.47 9.61
CA ALA A 111 0.87 12.32 10.96
C ALA A 111 0.10 13.59 11.39
N GLU A 112 -0.12 13.74 12.69
CA GLU A 112 -0.79 14.90 13.26
C GLU A 112 -0.16 16.22 12.79
N ASP A 113 -0.97 17.26 12.63
CA ASP A 113 -0.57 18.57 12.08
C ASP A 113 0.12 18.51 10.71
N MET A 114 -0.19 17.48 9.91
CA MET A 114 0.39 17.26 8.59
C MET A 114 1.93 17.18 8.59
N GLN A 115 2.50 16.61 9.64
CA GLN A 115 3.92 16.30 9.70
C GLN A 115 4.22 15.07 8.85
N ALA A 116 5.19 15.19 7.96
CA ALA A 116 5.61 14.09 7.08
C ALA A 116 6.30 12.97 7.88
N ALA A 117 5.62 11.84 8.05
CA ALA A 117 6.08 10.72 8.88
C ALA A 117 7.35 10.02 8.36
N TRP A 118 7.78 10.30 7.11
CA TRP A 118 9.00 9.76 6.51
C TRP A 118 10.24 10.66 6.66
N LEU A 119 10.11 11.86 7.26
CA LEU A 119 11.20 12.79 7.51
C LEU A 119 11.80 12.57 8.91
N GLU A 120 13.10 12.90 9.04
CA GLU A 120 13.82 12.69 10.29
C GLU A 120 13.29 13.54 11.44
N ASP A 121 12.89 14.78 11.17
CA ASP A 121 12.36 15.73 12.14
C ASP A 121 11.05 15.26 12.80
N PHE A 122 10.27 14.40 12.13
CA PHE A 122 9.13 13.74 12.75
C PHE A 122 9.51 12.93 14.00
N PHE A 123 10.72 12.38 14.03
CA PHE A 123 11.24 11.59 15.14
C PHE A 123 12.09 12.39 16.15
N ASP A 124 12.10 13.72 16.07
CA ASP A 124 12.76 14.58 17.08
C ASP A 124 11.94 14.73 18.37
N GLN A 125 10.67 14.33 18.35
CA GLN A 125 9.81 14.18 19.51
C GLN A 125 10.04 12.83 20.21
N PRO A 126 9.49 12.60 21.44
CA PRO A 126 9.52 11.29 22.06
C PRO A 126 8.95 10.23 21.11
N LEU A 127 9.68 9.13 20.88
CA LEU A 127 9.31 8.11 19.89
C LEU A 127 7.91 7.53 20.12
N ARG A 128 7.50 7.43 21.38
CA ARG A 128 6.15 6.98 21.71
C ARG A 128 5.10 7.92 21.13
N ASP A 129 5.29 9.23 21.28
CA ASP A 129 4.35 10.24 20.80
C ASP A 129 4.30 10.24 19.27
N ALA A 130 5.46 10.10 18.60
CA ALA A 130 5.53 9.97 17.14
C ALA A 130 4.74 8.76 16.63
N TYR A 131 4.92 7.60 17.28
CA TYR A 131 4.17 6.40 16.89
C TYR A 131 2.67 6.50 17.20
N GLU A 132 2.29 7.05 18.36
CA GLU A 132 0.89 7.28 18.70
C GLU A 132 0.23 8.25 17.71
N ALA A 133 0.90 9.34 17.33
CA ALA A 133 0.42 10.28 16.31
C ALA A 133 0.20 9.59 14.94
N TYR A 134 1.15 8.75 14.49
CA TYR A 134 1.00 8.00 13.27
C TYR A 134 -0.18 7.01 13.33
N PHE A 135 -0.24 6.16 14.37
CA PHE A 135 -1.31 5.18 14.50
C PHE A 135 -2.69 5.80 14.73
N SER A 136 -2.76 7.01 15.30
CA SER A 136 -4.02 7.77 15.35
C SER A 136 -4.56 8.05 13.95
N GLN A 137 -3.70 8.51 13.04
CA GLN A 137 -4.10 8.72 11.64
C GLN A 137 -4.50 7.42 10.93
N VAL A 138 -3.81 6.31 11.22
CA VAL A 138 -4.20 4.98 10.69
C VAL A 138 -5.61 4.58 11.18
N VAL A 139 -5.95 4.86 12.44
CA VAL A 139 -7.29 4.60 12.99
C VAL A 139 -8.35 5.45 12.30
N ASP A 140 -8.10 6.73 12.10
CA ASP A 140 -9.05 7.66 11.48
C ASP A 140 -9.22 7.34 9.99
N LEU A 141 -8.14 7.06 9.27
CA LEU A 141 -8.18 6.57 7.90
C LEU A 141 -9.00 5.28 7.79
N ALA A 142 -8.76 4.30 8.68
CA ALA A 142 -9.47 3.03 8.68
C ALA A 142 -10.98 3.20 8.89
N LYS A 143 -11.41 4.18 9.68
CA LYS A 143 -12.82 4.48 9.98
C LYS A 143 -13.51 5.27 8.87
N GLU A 144 -12.85 6.24 8.26
CA GLU A 144 -13.49 7.30 7.48
C GLU A 144 -13.05 7.35 6.02
N GLY A 145 -11.82 6.89 5.69
CA GLY A 145 -11.26 7.00 4.34
C GLY A 145 -12.00 6.19 3.28
N ASP A 146 -12.08 6.68 2.05
CA ASP A 146 -12.53 5.89 0.89
C ASP A 146 -11.34 5.17 0.26
N PHE A 147 -11.24 3.89 0.52
CA PHE A 147 -10.23 2.99 -0.02
C PHE A 147 -10.78 1.56 -0.11
N ASP A 148 -10.07 0.67 -0.79
CA ASP A 148 -10.35 -0.78 -0.81
C ASP A 148 -9.35 -1.53 0.06
N ILE A 149 -8.10 -1.08 0.08
CA ILE A 149 -6.97 -1.64 0.82
C ILE A 149 -6.31 -0.54 1.66
N LEU A 150 -6.17 -0.79 2.96
CA LEU A 150 -5.33 0.02 3.83
C LEU A 150 -3.87 -0.34 3.58
N GLY A 151 -3.10 0.59 3.02
CA GLY A 151 -1.69 0.43 2.71
C GLY A 151 -0.83 0.29 3.97
N HIS A 152 0.30 -0.33 3.85
CA HIS A 152 1.43 -0.43 4.80
C HIS A 152 1.17 0.06 6.25
N VAL A 153 0.26 -0.57 6.97
CA VAL A 153 -0.32 -0.17 8.27
C VAL A 153 0.68 0.35 9.30
N ASP A 154 1.89 -0.20 9.36
CA ASP A 154 2.94 0.17 10.29
C ASP A 154 4.21 0.70 9.59
N LEU A 155 4.03 1.49 8.52
CA LEU A 155 5.11 2.06 7.73
C LEU A 155 6.09 2.90 8.57
N VAL A 156 5.60 3.58 9.57
CA VAL A 156 6.39 4.41 10.48
C VAL A 156 7.60 3.66 11.06
N LYS A 157 7.53 2.34 11.26
CA LYS A 157 8.67 1.52 11.72
C LYS A 157 9.80 1.45 10.69
N ARG A 158 9.46 1.44 9.37
CA ARG A 158 10.43 1.47 8.28
C ARG A 158 11.24 2.74 8.31
N ASP A 159 10.54 3.86 8.46
CA ASP A 159 11.17 5.17 8.40
C ASP A 159 11.90 5.51 9.69
N ALA A 160 11.38 5.14 10.86
CA ALA A 160 12.12 5.22 12.12
C ALA A 160 13.47 4.48 12.06
N ARG A 161 13.48 3.25 11.56
CA ARG A 161 14.71 2.45 11.41
C ARG A 161 15.71 3.08 10.44
N LYS A 162 15.25 3.76 9.40
CA LYS A 162 16.10 4.53 8.46
C LYS A 162 16.95 5.57 9.21
N PHE A 163 16.41 6.17 10.26
CA PHE A 163 17.07 7.16 11.11
C PHE A 163 17.67 6.58 12.38
N GLY A 164 17.83 5.25 12.47
CA GLY A 164 18.40 4.58 13.62
C GLY A 164 17.55 4.63 14.89
N LYS A 165 16.26 4.93 14.76
CA LYS A 165 15.31 4.98 15.87
C LYS A 165 14.76 3.59 16.19
N ALA A 166 14.50 3.32 17.47
CA ALA A 166 13.97 2.03 17.93
C ALA A 166 12.48 1.87 17.58
N TYR A 167 12.08 0.64 17.33
CA TYR A 167 10.68 0.23 17.28
C TYR A 167 10.53 -1.05 18.10
N ASP A 168 9.85 -0.96 19.22
CA ASP A 168 9.71 -2.05 20.20
C ASP A 168 8.58 -3.04 19.86
N GLY A 169 8.16 -3.06 18.59
CA GLY A 169 7.07 -3.89 18.10
C GLY A 169 5.70 -3.19 18.22
N PRO A 170 4.64 -3.86 17.76
CA PRO A 170 3.30 -3.27 17.74
C PRO A 170 2.61 -3.29 19.12
N GLY A 171 3.13 -4.05 20.10
CA GLY A 171 2.50 -4.25 21.41
C GLY A 171 2.09 -2.97 22.13
N PRO A 172 2.98 -1.96 22.28
CA PRO A 172 2.64 -0.69 22.92
C PRO A 172 1.48 0.07 22.27
N TYR A 173 1.24 -0.16 20.98
CA TYR A 173 0.21 0.50 20.17
C TYR A 173 -0.94 -0.45 19.79
N GLY A 174 -0.99 -1.62 20.44
CA GLY A 174 -1.87 -2.74 20.08
C GLY A 174 -3.35 -2.38 20.05
N ASP A 175 -3.82 -1.55 21.00
CA ASP A 175 -5.21 -1.13 21.04
C ASP A 175 -5.58 -0.27 19.82
N MET A 176 -4.71 0.67 19.43
CA MET A 176 -4.93 1.54 18.27
C MET A 176 -4.90 0.73 16.97
N ILE A 177 -3.90 -0.15 16.81
CA ILE A 177 -3.76 -1.00 15.63
C ILE A 177 -4.97 -1.93 15.51
N ARG A 178 -5.38 -2.59 16.59
CA ARG A 178 -6.57 -3.45 16.59
C ARG A 178 -7.85 -2.67 16.30
N ALA A 179 -7.97 -1.43 16.79
CA ALA A 179 -9.11 -0.56 16.45
C ALA A 179 -9.17 -0.24 14.95
N ALA A 180 -8.04 0.07 14.34
CA ALA A 180 -7.94 0.28 12.89
C ALA A 180 -8.31 -0.99 12.11
N LEU A 181 -7.70 -2.13 12.44
CA LEU A 181 -7.97 -3.42 11.80
C LEU A 181 -9.44 -3.83 11.92
N LYS A 182 -10.05 -3.60 13.09
CA LYS A 182 -11.48 -3.85 13.32
C LYS A 182 -12.34 -2.99 12.40
N ALA A 183 -12.05 -1.69 12.28
CA ALA A 183 -12.76 -0.79 11.38
C ALA A 183 -12.65 -1.24 9.91
N VAL A 184 -11.44 -1.68 9.48
CA VAL A 184 -11.21 -2.24 8.13
C VAL A 184 -12.12 -3.45 7.90
N VAL A 185 -12.18 -4.40 8.85
CA VAL A 185 -12.99 -5.61 8.74
C VAL A 185 -14.48 -5.28 8.72
N GLU A 186 -14.96 -4.43 9.63
CA GLU A 186 -16.37 -4.03 9.73
C GLU A 186 -16.87 -3.30 8.48
N ARG A 187 -15.98 -2.63 7.78
CA ARG A 187 -16.28 -1.93 6.51
C ARG A 187 -16.09 -2.83 5.27
N GLY A 188 -15.73 -4.11 5.44
CA GLY A 188 -15.48 -5.03 4.34
C GLY A 188 -14.26 -4.67 3.49
N LYS A 189 -13.32 -3.91 4.05
CA LYS A 189 -12.07 -3.50 3.40
C LYS A 189 -10.95 -4.50 3.68
N GLY A 190 -9.78 -4.29 3.04
CA GLY A 190 -8.61 -5.13 3.22
C GLY A 190 -7.40 -4.36 3.73
N ILE A 191 -6.32 -5.09 3.93
CA ILE A 191 -4.99 -4.53 4.21
C ILE A 191 -3.97 -5.00 3.17
N GLU A 192 -2.88 -4.28 3.08
CA GLU A 192 -1.72 -4.66 2.29
C GLU A 192 -0.67 -5.37 3.15
N LEU A 193 0.09 -6.28 2.54
CA LEU A 193 1.40 -6.73 3.02
C LEU A 193 2.47 -6.19 2.08
N ASN A 194 3.14 -5.13 2.50
CA ASN A 194 4.10 -4.34 1.75
C ASN A 194 5.53 -4.82 2.00
N THR A 195 6.25 -5.16 0.94
CA THR A 195 7.59 -5.76 1.04
C THR A 195 8.73 -4.75 0.95
N SER A 196 8.44 -3.44 0.80
CA SER A 196 9.48 -2.42 0.63
C SER A 196 10.54 -2.36 1.75
N PRO A 197 10.22 -2.65 3.02
CA PRO A 197 11.22 -2.67 4.07
C PRO A 197 12.31 -3.71 3.84
N LEU A 198 11.99 -4.87 3.26
CA LEU A 198 12.95 -5.93 2.99
C LEU A 198 14.03 -5.49 1.99
N ARG A 199 13.69 -4.68 0.98
CA ARG A 199 14.66 -4.10 0.04
C ARG A 199 15.63 -3.13 0.71
N ARG A 200 15.26 -2.60 1.86
CA ARG A 200 16.10 -1.70 2.68
C ARG A 200 16.87 -2.45 3.77
N GLY A 201 16.93 -3.79 3.69
CA GLY A 201 17.62 -4.63 4.66
C GLY A 201 16.94 -4.74 6.01
N GLN A 202 15.67 -4.37 6.10
CA GLN A 202 14.89 -4.52 7.33
C GLN A 202 14.38 -5.96 7.47
N PRO A 203 14.13 -6.43 8.71
CA PRO A 203 13.89 -7.84 8.99
C PRO A 203 12.51 -8.34 8.58
N GLU A 204 11.53 -7.46 8.35
CA GLU A 204 10.14 -7.84 8.10
C GLU A 204 9.41 -6.83 7.21
N PRO A 205 8.33 -7.24 6.52
CA PRO A 205 7.43 -6.36 5.77
C PRO A 205 6.59 -5.45 6.67
N CYS A 206 5.77 -4.61 6.06
CA CYS A 206 4.68 -3.85 6.67
C CYS A 206 3.32 -4.44 6.21
N PRO A 207 2.44 -4.85 7.14
CA PRO A 207 2.65 -4.93 8.58
C PRO A 207 3.48 -6.14 9.01
N SER A 208 3.85 -6.17 10.32
CA SER A 208 4.50 -7.31 10.95
C SER A 208 3.60 -8.56 10.98
N LEU A 209 4.21 -9.75 11.17
CA LEU A 209 3.46 -11.01 11.32
C LEU A 209 2.47 -10.95 12.48
N GLU A 210 2.81 -10.27 13.56
CA GLU A 210 1.93 -10.10 14.72
C GLU A 210 0.66 -9.34 14.35
N ILE A 211 0.78 -8.24 13.62
CA ILE A 211 -0.37 -7.44 13.14
C ILE A 211 -1.22 -8.25 12.15
N LEU A 212 -0.60 -9.03 11.24
CA LEU A 212 -1.34 -9.92 10.35
C LEU A 212 -2.17 -10.96 11.10
N ARG A 213 -1.64 -11.51 12.20
CA ARG A 213 -2.38 -12.45 13.05
C ARG A 213 -3.55 -11.76 13.75
N TRP A 214 -3.36 -10.55 14.27
CA TRP A 214 -4.47 -9.76 14.83
C TRP A 214 -5.56 -9.49 13.80
N TYR A 215 -5.18 -9.19 12.56
CA TYR A 215 -6.14 -9.00 11.48
C TYR A 215 -6.96 -10.28 11.22
N ARG A 216 -6.30 -11.46 11.19
CA ARG A 216 -6.99 -12.75 11.05
C ARG A 216 -7.91 -13.06 12.23
N GLU A 217 -7.46 -12.81 13.46
CA GLU A 217 -8.24 -12.99 14.69
C GLU A 217 -9.52 -12.15 14.68
N LEU A 218 -9.47 -10.94 14.10
CA LEU A 218 -10.61 -10.05 13.95
C LEU A 218 -11.54 -10.43 12.78
N GLY A 219 -11.25 -11.49 12.05
CA GLY A 219 -12.04 -11.94 10.90
C GLY A 219 -11.61 -11.36 9.57
N GLY A 220 -10.45 -10.69 9.50
CA GLY A 220 -9.92 -10.12 8.26
C GLY A 220 -9.52 -11.21 7.25
N GLU A 221 -9.96 -11.07 6.02
CA GLU A 221 -9.67 -12.01 4.93
C GLU A 221 -8.99 -11.36 3.73
N THR A 222 -9.30 -10.09 3.46
CA THR A 222 -8.84 -9.38 2.28
C THR A 222 -7.42 -8.87 2.47
N LEU A 223 -6.46 -9.56 1.85
CA LEU A 223 -5.03 -9.22 1.91
C LEU A 223 -4.47 -9.15 0.49
N THR A 224 -3.82 -8.05 0.13
CA THR A 224 -3.01 -7.91 -1.09
C THR A 224 -1.52 -7.94 -0.76
N LEU A 225 -0.68 -8.19 -1.75
CA LEU A 225 0.76 -8.01 -1.65
C LEU A 225 1.19 -6.82 -2.51
N GLY A 226 2.11 -6.02 -2.00
CA GLY A 226 2.69 -4.90 -2.71
C GLY A 226 4.20 -4.83 -2.55
N SER A 227 4.91 -4.56 -3.65
CA SER A 227 6.36 -4.29 -3.58
C SER A 227 6.66 -2.85 -3.24
N ASP A 228 5.72 -1.94 -3.45
CA ASP A 228 5.92 -0.48 -3.29
C ASP A 228 7.15 -0.02 -4.09
N ALA A 229 7.18 -0.48 -5.35
CA ALA A 229 8.31 -0.29 -6.24
C ALA A 229 8.30 1.10 -6.86
N HIS A 230 9.30 1.90 -6.57
CA HIS A 230 9.55 3.22 -7.19
C HIS A 230 10.58 3.14 -8.32
N LEU A 231 11.20 1.98 -8.52
CA LEU A 231 12.10 1.65 -9.61
C LEU A 231 11.61 0.39 -10.29
N ALA A 232 11.68 0.32 -11.62
CA ALA A 232 11.18 -0.82 -12.39
C ALA A 232 11.78 -2.16 -11.92
N GLU A 233 13.07 -2.18 -11.59
CA GLU A 233 13.76 -3.37 -11.09
C GLU A 233 13.30 -3.82 -9.70
N ALA A 234 12.54 -3.00 -8.97
CA ALA A 234 11.99 -3.36 -7.67
C ALA A 234 10.63 -4.06 -7.75
N VAL A 235 9.97 -4.02 -8.91
CA VAL A 235 8.64 -4.65 -9.10
C VAL A 235 8.68 -6.13 -8.74
N GLY A 236 7.79 -6.56 -7.87
CA GLY A 236 7.66 -7.94 -7.42
C GLY A 236 8.75 -8.41 -6.45
N SER A 237 9.51 -7.50 -5.86
CA SER A 237 10.59 -7.86 -4.92
C SER A 237 10.01 -8.48 -3.65
N HIS A 238 10.58 -9.63 -3.23
CA HIS A 238 10.27 -10.33 -1.98
C HIS A 238 8.80 -10.79 -1.82
N LEU A 239 8.04 -10.90 -2.90
CA LEU A 239 6.65 -11.38 -2.83
C LEU A 239 6.57 -12.82 -2.31
N GLU A 240 7.57 -13.65 -2.57
CA GLU A 240 7.66 -15.00 -2.03
C GLU A 240 7.73 -15.01 -0.50
N VAL A 241 8.48 -14.07 0.11
CA VAL A 241 8.56 -13.90 1.56
C VAL A 241 7.21 -13.48 2.12
N ALA A 242 6.52 -12.55 1.44
CA ALA A 242 5.20 -12.12 1.83
C ALA A 242 4.15 -13.24 1.75
N VAL A 243 4.21 -14.10 0.72
CA VAL A 243 3.32 -15.27 0.61
C VAL A 243 3.53 -16.23 1.79
N GLU A 244 4.79 -16.54 2.14
CA GLU A 244 5.07 -17.42 3.28
C GLU A 244 4.61 -16.79 4.60
N MET A 245 4.77 -15.49 4.76
CA MET A 245 4.30 -14.77 5.94
C MET A 245 2.76 -14.75 6.03
N ALA A 246 2.06 -14.55 4.89
CA ALA A 246 0.61 -14.65 4.83
C ALA A 246 0.12 -16.06 5.23
N ARG A 247 0.78 -17.13 4.75
CA ARG A 247 0.49 -18.51 5.16
C ARG A 247 0.70 -18.71 6.66
N ALA A 248 1.80 -18.19 7.21
CA ALA A 248 2.12 -18.25 8.64
C ALA A 248 1.11 -17.49 9.51
N ALA A 249 0.42 -16.50 8.94
CA ALA A 249 -0.70 -15.80 9.57
C ALA A 249 -2.06 -16.51 9.37
N GLY A 250 -2.12 -17.62 8.62
CA GLY A 250 -3.34 -18.41 8.41
C GLY A 250 -4.16 -18.02 7.18
N PHE A 251 -3.57 -17.28 6.22
CA PHE A 251 -4.20 -17.04 4.93
C PHE A 251 -4.00 -18.24 4.00
N THR A 252 -5.07 -18.62 3.28
CA THR A 252 -5.05 -19.67 2.25
C THR A 252 -5.29 -19.10 0.85
N ARG A 253 -5.66 -17.82 0.79
CA ARG A 253 -5.92 -17.06 -0.43
C ARG A 253 -5.57 -15.61 -0.22
N LEU A 254 -5.26 -14.91 -1.31
CA LEU A 254 -5.00 -13.48 -1.34
C LEU A 254 -5.96 -12.79 -2.31
N ALA A 255 -6.17 -11.49 -2.09
CA ALA A 255 -7.08 -10.70 -2.88
C ALA A 255 -6.43 -10.19 -4.17
N THR A 256 -7.23 -10.07 -5.21
CA THR A 256 -7.01 -9.26 -6.40
C THR A 256 -8.26 -8.43 -6.67
N PHE A 257 -8.16 -7.37 -7.45
CA PHE A 257 -9.27 -6.45 -7.65
C PHE A 257 -9.57 -6.21 -9.14
N ALA A 258 -10.84 -5.94 -9.43
CA ALA A 258 -11.32 -5.41 -10.69
C ALA A 258 -12.55 -4.52 -10.42
N HIS A 259 -12.55 -3.28 -10.88
CA HIS A 259 -13.63 -2.31 -10.65
C HIS A 259 -13.99 -2.17 -9.15
N ARG A 260 -12.97 -2.17 -8.28
CA ARG A 260 -13.08 -2.14 -6.82
C ARG A 260 -13.76 -3.37 -6.19
N GLU A 261 -13.98 -4.41 -6.96
CA GLU A 261 -14.53 -5.68 -6.47
C GLU A 261 -13.41 -6.71 -6.24
N VAL A 262 -13.48 -7.37 -5.07
CA VAL A 262 -12.49 -8.36 -4.67
C VAL A 262 -12.67 -9.69 -5.40
N ASN A 263 -11.56 -10.23 -5.87
CA ASN A 263 -11.43 -11.60 -6.37
C ASN A 263 -10.36 -12.35 -5.57
N TRP A 264 -10.33 -13.66 -5.63
CA TRP A 264 -9.47 -14.47 -4.78
C TRP A 264 -8.54 -15.37 -5.58
N LYS A 265 -7.31 -15.49 -5.10
CA LYS A 265 -6.29 -16.43 -5.60
C LYS A 265 -5.74 -17.26 -4.44
N GLY A 266 -5.75 -18.59 -4.58
CA GLY A 266 -5.14 -19.50 -3.62
C GLY A 266 -3.61 -19.35 -3.53
N ILE A 267 -3.05 -19.53 -2.34
CA ILE A 267 -1.61 -19.50 -2.09
C ILE A 267 -1.14 -20.79 -1.46
#